data_896374529bad894b690ae87c65b43b81
#
_entry.id   896374529bad894b690ae87c65b43b81
#
_cell.length_a   1.000
_cell.length_b   1.000
_cell.length_c   1.000
_cell.angle_alpha   90.00
_cell.angle_beta   90.00
_cell.angle_gamma   90.00
#
_symmetry.space_group_name_H-M   'P 1'
#
loop_
_entity.id
_entity.type
_entity.pdbx_description
1 polymer ?
#
loop_
_entity_poly.entity_id
_entity_poly.type
_entity_poly.pdbx_seq_one_letter_code
_entity_poly.pdbx_strand_id
1 'polypeptide(L)'
;MEVSSSNSATGFTAGETNVSVQQVRSLLDTLDRGVILCDRNGQILTLNDLARKCLDLFGLDGRGSLNVLKDVLQVSAGDVIQRMQDGEAEITLNGTYASKPYQARLRRIRDSDWLAIELEACDSNLEVPLRAAQPTVQELLQEREITYRNLLAAYLKLQEVNRQKTVFLASAAHELKTPLAVIKGYYDLLLTGSLGKLTEKQKDILEESKESCERLVRLVSMFLNYSALESGKLVLQLRENDLRDCLEEIASRWSEGYQRKGVKLESQLDPSIPTFKFDYQKVQQVTFNLLDNALKHTPAGGTVTLRAKPHFWERRVAQVAPSEERRRFRLPRPNSVEVSVADSGNGIAPEHHQEIFEDFMRVDKNTSGMGLGLAIAKRLIQAHRGKIWVESESQRGSTFAFLLPMDQS
;
A
#
# COMPACT_ATOMS: atom_id res chain seq x y z
N MET A 1 -37.02 -25.75 20.11
CA MET A 1 -36.47 -24.68 20.95
C MET A 1 -34.94 -24.81 20.83
N GLU A 2 -34.40 -24.15 19.82
CA GLU A 2 -32.97 -24.09 19.59
C GLU A 2 -32.44 -22.82 20.24
N VAL A 3 -31.48 -23.01 21.14
CA VAL A 3 -30.77 -21.90 21.76
C VAL A 3 -29.50 -21.66 20.92
N SER A 4 -29.55 -20.61 20.10
CA SER A 4 -28.40 -20.11 19.37
C SER A 4 -27.43 -19.44 20.33
N SER A 5 -26.27 -20.06 20.55
CA SER A 5 -25.13 -19.45 21.23
C SER A 5 -24.44 -18.46 20.31
N SER A 6 -24.60 -17.18 20.58
CA SER A 6 -23.85 -16.09 19.94
C SER A 6 -22.39 -16.10 20.43
N ASN A 7 -21.49 -16.57 19.57
CA ASN A 7 -20.05 -16.36 19.76
C ASN A 7 -19.70 -14.88 19.47
N SER A 8 -19.52 -14.11 20.53
CA SER A 8 -18.92 -12.77 20.43
C SER A 8 -17.41 -12.90 20.18
N ALA A 9 -17.00 -12.73 18.94
CA ALA A 9 -15.58 -12.61 18.58
C ALA A 9 -15.07 -11.25 19.06
N THR A 10 -14.40 -11.23 20.22
CA THR A 10 -13.62 -10.09 20.67
C THR A 10 -12.36 -9.97 19.81
N GLY A 11 -12.29 -8.95 18.95
CA GLY A 11 -11.11 -8.60 18.19
C GLY A 11 -10.06 -7.93 19.06
N PHE A 12 -8.78 -8.27 18.87
CA PHE A 12 -7.65 -7.68 19.56
C PHE A 12 -7.18 -6.40 18.85
N THR A 13 -7.08 -5.31 19.60
CA THR A 13 -6.45 -4.06 19.12
C THR A 13 -5.06 -3.96 19.71
N ALA A 14 -4.05 -4.36 18.95
CA ALA A 14 -2.68 -3.91 19.13
C ALA A 14 -2.31 -3.10 17.89
N GLY A 15 -1.89 -1.87 18.07
CA GLY A 15 -1.58 -0.85 17.05
C GLY A 15 -1.56 -1.30 15.58
N GLU A 16 -2.56 -0.89 14.83
CA GLU A 16 -2.69 -0.91 13.36
C GLU A 16 -2.77 -2.25 12.60
N THR A 17 -2.70 -3.42 13.24
CA THR A 17 -3.00 -4.69 12.57
C THR A 17 -4.05 -5.46 13.37
N ASN A 18 -5.28 -5.54 12.85
CA ASN A 18 -6.33 -6.42 13.39
C ASN A 18 -5.95 -7.89 13.14
N VAL A 19 -5.24 -8.50 14.08
CA VAL A 19 -4.94 -9.94 14.05
C VAL A 19 -6.09 -10.68 14.72
N SER A 20 -6.77 -11.58 13.99
CA SER A 20 -7.86 -12.37 14.57
C SER A 20 -7.33 -13.41 15.56
N VAL A 21 -8.13 -13.79 16.59
CA VAL A 21 -7.79 -14.85 17.55
C VAL A 21 -7.39 -16.15 16.86
N GLN A 22 -8.01 -16.47 15.72
CA GLN A 22 -7.68 -17.65 14.92
C GLN A 22 -6.28 -17.58 14.30
N GLN A 23 -5.85 -16.40 13.85
CA GLN A 23 -4.50 -16.22 13.30
C GLN A 23 -3.43 -16.35 14.39
N VAL A 24 -3.68 -15.78 15.58
CA VAL A 24 -2.78 -15.94 16.75
C VAL A 24 -2.69 -17.42 17.12
N ARG A 25 -3.82 -18.12 17.19
CA ARG A 25 -3.85 -19.55 17.50
C ARG A 25 -3.07 -20.37 16.49
N SER A 26 -3.26 -20.13 15.20
CA SER A 26 -2.54 -20.85 14.13
C SER A 26 -1.02 -20.66 14.25
N LEU A 27 -0.56 -19.47 14.68
CA LEU A 27 0.86 -19.23 14.95
C LEU A 27 1.34 -19.95 16.19
N LEU A 28 0.54 -20.00 17.27
CA LEU A 28 0.90 -20.70 18.51
C LEU A 28 0.95 -22.24 18.28
N ASP A 29 0.12 -22.78 17.39
CA ASP A 29 0.14 -24.20 17.06
C ASP A 29 1.40 -24.66 16.32
N THR A 30 2.22 -23.73 15.81
CA THR A 30 3.54 -24.03 15.23
C THR A 30 4.66 -24.18 16.27
N LEU A 31 4.38 -23.89 17.56
CA LEU A 31 5.38 -23.97 18.62
C LEU A 31 5.40 -25.38 19.24
N ASP A 32 6.61 -25.87 19.53
CA ASP A 32 6.88 -27.19 20.14
C ASP A 32 6.61 -27.27 21.63
N ARG A 33 6.00 -26.24 22.21
CA ARG A 33 5.68 -26.11 23.63
C ARG A 33 4.25 -25.74 23.86
N GLY A 34 3.70 -26.14 25.01
CA GLY A 34 2.37 -25.71 25.40
C GLY A 34 2.38 -24.22 25.75
N VAL A 35 1.71 -23.39 24.95
CA VAL A 35 1.64 -21.94 25.18
C VAL A 35 0.21 -21.50 25.41
N ILE A 36 0.01 -20.76 26.51
CA ILE A 36 -1.25 -20.13 26.89
C ILE A 36 -1.05 -18.63 26.87
N LEU A 37 -1.93 -17.90 26.18
CA LEU A 37 -2.04 -16.45 26.32
C LEU A 37 -3.20 -16.13 27.24
N CYS A 38 -2.95 -15.31 28.24
CA CYS A 38 -3.98 -14.84 29.17
C CYS A 38 -3.89 -13.31 29.36
N ASP A 39 -4.96 -12.75 29.90
CA ASP A 39 -4.99 -11.37 30.35
C ASP A 39 -4.23 -11.18 31.69
N ARG A 40 -4.15 -9.94 32.18
CA ARG A 40 -3.51 -9.62 33.46
C ARG A 40 -4.12 -10.37 34.68
N ASN A 41 -5.38 -10.77 34.56
CA ASN A 41 -6.08 -11.46 35.65
C ASN A 41 -5.93 -12.97 35.58
N GLY A 42 -5.25 -13.50 34.53
CA GLY A 42 -5.05 -14.92 34.29
C GLY A 42 -6.18 -15.60 33.51
N GLN A 43 -7.12 -14.84 32.92
CA GLN A 43 -8.16 -15.39 32.06
C GLN A 43 -7.56 -15.77 30.70
N ILE A 44 -7.83 -16.99 30.24
CA ILE A 44 -7.29 -17.51 29.00
C ILE A 44 -7.90 -16.78 27.79
N LEU A 45 -7.05 -16.17 26.96
CA LEU A 45 -7.44 -15.55 25.70
C LEU A 45 -7.36 -16.56 24.56
N THR A 46 -6.26 -17.31 24.49
CA THR A 46 -6.08 -18.41 23.54
C THR A 46 -4.97 -19.35 24.01
N LEU A 47 -4.94 -20.56 23.49
CA LEU A 47 -3.92 -21.58 23.79
C LEU A 47 -3.72 -22.48 22.57
N ASN A 48 -2.52 -23.03 22.44
CA ASN A 48 -2.20 -24.00 21.39
C ASN A 48 -2.62 -25.42 21.79
N ASP A 49 -2.58 -26.34 20.82
CA ASP A 49 -3.02 -27.71 21.02
C ASP A 49 -2.14 -28.49 22.03
N LEU A 50 -0.84 -28.15 22.17
CA LEU A 50 0.03 -28.73 23.19
C LEU A 50 -0.33 -28.27 24.60
N ALA A 51 -0.62 -26.97 24.79
CA ALA A 51 -1.10 -26.46 26.07
C ALA A 51 -2.43 -27.10 26.48
N ARG A 52 -3.33 -27.32 25.50
CA ARG A 52 -4.58 -28.02 25.75
C ARG A 52 -4.35 -29.44 26.25
N LYS A 53 -3.47 -30.19 25.61
CA LYS A 53 -3.09 -31.55 26.06
C LYS A 53 -2.48 -31.53 27.46
N CYS A 54 -1.67 -30.53 27.80
CA CYS A 54 -1.15 -30.39 29.16
C CYS A 54 -2.27 -30.13 30.18
N LEU A 55 -3.25 -29.28 29.85
CA LEU A 55 -4.41 -29.04 30.73
C LEU A 55 -5.31 -30.27 30.85
N ASP A 56 -5.53 -31.02 29.77
CA ASP A 56 -6.27 -32.29 29.78
C ASP A 56 -5.59 -33.33 30.66
N LEU A 57 -4.26 -33.40 30.68
CA LEU A 57 -3.47 -34.27 31.57
C LEU A 57 -3.70 -33.91 33.06
N PHE A 58 -4.00 -32.65 33.36
CA PHE A 58 -4.35 -32.20 34.71
C PHE A 58 -5.82 -32.39 35.02
N GLY A 59 -6.63 -32.92 34.11
CA GLY A 59 -8.07 -33.09 34.29
C GLY A 59 -8.87 -31.80 34.19
N LEU A 60 -8.29 -30.78 33.57
CA LEU A 60 -8.92 -29.48 33.34
C LEU A 60 -9.44 -29.42 31.89
N ASP A 61 -10.76 -29.41 31.75
CA ASP A 61 -11.37 -29.17 30.45
C ASP A 61 -11.20 -27.68 30.09
N GLY A 62 -10.39 -27.35 29.09
CA GLY A 62 -10.10 -25.99 28.63
C GLY A 62 -11.31 -25.22 28.07
N ARG A 63 -12.52 -25.68 28.34
CA ARG A 63 -13.81 -25.10 27.96
C ARG A 63 -14.48 -24.49 29.18
N GLY A 64 -14.12 -23.25 29.53
CA GLY A 64 -14.79 -22.57 30.63
C GLY A 64 -14.03 -21.34 31.09
N SER A 65 -14.50 -20.70 32.15
CA SER A 65 -13.87 -19.54 32.80
C SER A 65 -12.65 -19.94 33.66
N LEU A 66 -11.73 -20.77 33.10
CA LEU A 66 -10.53 -21.22 33.79
C LEU A 66 -9.55 -20.06 33.92
N ASN A 67 -9.15 -19.77 35.17
CA ASN A 67 -8.09 -18.80 35.46
C ASN A 67 -6.76 -19.53 35.63
N VAL A 68 -5.88 -19.42 34.65
CA VAL A 68 -4.62 -20.20 34.62
C VAL A 68 -3.69 -19.85 35.78
N LEU A 69 -3.62 -18.59 36.21
CA LEU A 69 -2.77 -18.16 37.33
C LEU A 69 -3.27 -18.74 38.65
N LYS A 70 -4.56 -18.62 38.91
CA LYS A 70 -5.17 -19.02 40.17
C LYS A 70 -5.44 -20.53 40.27
N ASP A 71 -6.04 -21.08 39.18
CA ASP A 71 -6.60 -22.44 39.25
C ASP A 71 -5.54 -23.50 38.87
N VAL A 72 -4.53 -23.13 38.05
CA VAL A 72 -3.48 -24.06 37.59
C VAL A 72 -2.16 -23.80 38.33
N LEU A 73 -1.68 -22.57 38.29
CA LEU A 73 -0.36 -22.22 38.83
C LEU A 73 -0.41 -21.85 40.31
N GLN A 74 -1.61 -21.66 40.87
CA GLN A 74 -1.85 -21.33 42.29
C GLN A 74 -1.09 -20.06 42.75
N VAL A 75 -0.94 -19.08 41.86
CA VAL A 75 -0.29 -17.80 42.14
C VAL A 75 -1.25 -16.63 42.01
N SER A 76 -1.00 -15.58 42.79
CA SER A 76 -1.77 -14.34 42.69
C SER A 76 -1.37 -13.56 41.43
N ALA A 77 -2.34 -13.09 40.65
CA ALA A 77 -2.07 -12.20 39.49
C ALA A 77 -1.34 -10.92 39.95
N GLY A 78 -1.63 -10.40 41.15
CA GLY A 78 -0.97 -9.24 41.71
C GLY A 78 0.54 -9.47 41.91
N ASP A 79 0.90 -10.62 42.46
CA ASP A 79 2.32 -10.97 42.73
C ASP A 79 3.11 -11.15 41.43
N VAL A 80 2.51 -11.76 40.43
CA VAL A 80 3.13 -11.93 39.12
C VAL A 80 3.39 -10.57 38.47
N ILE A 81 2.40 -9.67 38.49
CA ILE A 81 2.53 -8.32 37.91
C ILE A 81 3.58 -7.51 38.67
N GLN A 82 3.58 -7.57 40.01
CA GLN A 82 4.54 -6.85 40.85
C GLN A 82 5.98 -7.28 40.53
N ARG A 83 6.26 -8.57 40.49
CA ARG A 83 7.58 -9.11 40.15
C ARG A 83 8.05 -8.68 38.77
N MET A 84 7.14 -8.64 37.79
CA MET A 84 7.46 -8.15 36.43
C MET A 84 7.70 -6.63 36.40
N GLN A 85 7.04 -5.85 37.28
CA GLN A 85 7.30 -4.42 37.43
C GLN A 85 8.64 -4.15 38.14
N ASP A 86 9.05 -5.02 39.04
CA ASP A 86 10.34 -4.96 39.74
C ASP A 86 11.54 -5.37 38.85
N GLY A 87 11.28 -5.71 37.56
CA GLY A 87 12.32 -5.91 36.55
C GLY A 87 12.56 -7.38 36.16
N GLU A 88 11.78 -8.34 36.66
CA GLU A 88 11.87 -9.72 36.18
C GLU A 88 11.26 -9.85 34.78
N ALA A 89 12.09 -10.09 33.78
CA ALA A 89 11.65 -10.26 32.38
C ALA A 89 10.91 -11.60 32.15
N GLU A 90 11.21 -12.61 33.01
CA GLU A 90 10.65 -13.95 32.95
C GLU A 90 10.54 -14.53 34.39
N ILE A 91 9.39 -15.09 34.69
CA ILE A 91 9.15 -15.76 35.98
C ILE A 91 9.01 -17.26 35.72
N THR A 92 9.85 -18.05 36.31
CA THR A 92 9.76 -19.53 36.27
C THR A 92 9.12 -20.04 37.53
N LEU A 93 8.05 -20.83 37.39
CA LEU A 93 7.32 -21.49 38.45
C LEU A 93 7.41 -23.01 38.29
N ASN A 94 7.76 -23.70 39.35
CA ASN A 94 7.73 -25.17 39.43
C ASN A 94 6.69 -25.57 40.48
N GLY A 95 5.82 -26.47 40.13
CA GLY A 95 4.75 -26.89 41.01
C GLY A 95 4.22 -28.28 40.72
N THR A 96 3.23 -28.69 41.47
CA THR A 96 2.48 -29.94 41.24
C THR A 96 1.00 -29.64 41.18
N TYR A 97 0.34 -30.13 40.14
CA TYR A 97 -1.13 -30.07 40.02
C TYR A 97 -1.70 -31.48 39.82
N ALA A 98 -2.69 -31.85 40.61
CA ALA A 98 -3.26 -33.21 40.63
C ALA A 98 -2.20 -34.32 40.74
N SER A 99 -1.18 -34.11 41.58
CA SER A 99 -0.01 -35.00 41.78
C SER A 99 0.93 -35.13 40.59
N LYS A 100 0.76 -34.31 39.56
CA LYS A 100 1.67 -34.23 38.39
C LYS A 100 2.55 -32.99 38.47
N PRO A 101 3.86 -33.15 38.37
CA PRO A 101 4.77 -31.99 38.37
C PRO A 101 4.64 -31.21 37.05
N TYR A 102 4.75 -29.89 37.18
CA TYR A 102 4.80 -28.99 36.03
C TYR A 102 5.88 -27.94 36.17
N GLN A 103 6.35 -27.42 35.06
CA GLN A 103 7.14 -26.20 34.94
C GLN A 103 6.36 -25.18 34.11
N ALA A 104 6.25 -23.95 34.60
CA ALA A 104 5.65 -22.85 33.87
C ALA A 104 6.60 -21.67 33.80
N ARG A 105 6.72 -21.07 32.61
CA ARG A 105 7.48 -19.83 32.39
C ARG A 105 6.53 -18.75 31.92
N LEU A 106 6.50 -17.66 32.68
CA LEU A 106 5.61 -16.52 32.44
C LEU A 106 6.42 -15.37 31.88
N ARG A 107 5.97 -14.78 30.77
CA ARG A 107 6.59 -13.59 30.14
C ARG A 107 5.49 -12.59 29.81
N ARG A 108 5.80 -11.30 30.01
CA ARG A 108 4.91 -10.24 29.55
C ARG A 108 5.14 -9.99 28.07
N ILE A 109 4.07 -9.86 27.29
CA ILE A 109 4.14 -9.46 25.87
C ILE A 109 4.31 -7.93 25.82
N ARG A 110 5.35 -7.46 25.11
CA ARG A 110 5.64 -6.03 24.96
C ARG A 110 4.44 -5.31 24.34
N ASP A 111 4.20 -4.09 24.79
CA ASP A 111 3.14 -3.21 24.32
C ASP A 111 1.71 -3.77 24.46
N SER A 112 1.52 -4.74 25.36
CA SER A 112 0.23 -5.33 25.65
C SER A 112 0.05 -5.61 27.15
N ASP A 113 -1.20 -5.86 27.53
CA ASP A 113 -1.58 -6.27 28.88
C ASP A 113 -1.66 -7.80 29.03
N TRP A 114 -0.99 -8.54 28.15
CA TRP A 114 -1.08 -9.98 28.06
C TRP A 114 0.16 -10.66 28.63
N LEU A 115 -0.08 -11.86 29.17
CA LEU A 115 0.94 -12.78 29.64
C LEU A 115 0.98 -14.00 28.73
N ALA A 116 2.18 -14.37 28.31
CA ALA A 116 2.45 -15.64 27.66
C ALA A 116 2.96 -16.62 28.73
N ILE A 117 2.32 -17.78 28.85
CA ILE A 117 2.66 -18.84 29.78
C ILE A 117 3.07 -20.05 28.97
N GLU A 118 4.33 -20.42 29.03
CA GLU A 118 4.81 -21.71 28.54
C GLU A 118 4.60 -22.74 29.64
N LEU A 119 3.77 -23.75 29.38
CA LEU A 119 3.45 -24.81 30.33
C LEU A 119 4.02 -26.14 29.85
N GLU A 120 4.82 -26.76 30.69
CA GLU A 120 5.41 -28.08 30.44
C GLU A 120 5.01 -29.03 31.57
N ALA A 121 4.33 -30.13 31.24
CA ALA A 121 3.99 -31.18 32.19
C ALA A 121 5.15 -32.17 32.26
N CYS A 122 5.75 -32.33 33.45
CA CYS A 122 6.81 -33.29 33.67
C CYS A 122 6.18 -34.68 33.94
N ASP A 123 5.93 -35.47 32.93
CA ASP A 123 5.48 -36.87 33.11
C ASP A 123 6.71 -37.78 33.06
N SER A 124 7.01 -38.45 34.18
CA SER A 124 8.18 -39.30 34.35
C SER A 124 8.21 -40.56 33.45
N ASN A 125 7.17 -40.78 32.65
CA ASN A 125 7.03 -41.95 31.78
C ASN A 125 7.18 -41.67 30.27
N LEU A 126 7.55 -40.43 29.87
CA LEU A 126 7.73 -40.06 28.46
C LEU A 126 9.21 -39.84 28.06
N GLU A 127 10.16 -40.50 28.76
CA GLU A 127 11.59 -40.27 28.53
C GLU A 127 12.19 -41.03 27.33
N VAL A 128 11.44 -41.61 26.40
CA VAL A 128 12.08 -42.53 25.43
C VAL A 128 12.01 -42.19 23.93
N PRO A 129 11.35 -41.15 23.38
CA PRO A 129 11.85 -40.78 22.05
C PRO A 129 12.42 -39.37 21.89
N LEU A 130 12.40 -38.49 22.90
CA LEU A 130 12.83 -37.10 22.71
C LEU A 130 14.36 -36.94 22.59
N ARG A 131 15.16 -37.81 23.22
CA ARG A 131 16.62 -37.70 23.16
C ARG A 131 17.27 -38.04 21.81
N ALA A 132 16.61 -38.86 20.99
CA ALA A 132 17.11 -39.19 19.64
C ALA A 132 16.71 -38.11 18.59
N ALA A 133 15.69 -37.32 18.85
CA ALA A 133 15.25 -36.23 17.97
C ALA A 133 15.85 -34.86 18.29
N GLN A 134 16.49 -34.69 19.46
CA GLN A 134 17.10 -33.43 19.88
C GLN A 134 18.23 -32.94 18.96
N PRO A 135 19.15 -33.76 18.41
CA PRO A 135 20.14 -33.30 17.44
C PRO A 135 19.48 -32.79 16.16
N THR A 136 18.44 -33.49 15.68
CA THR A 136 17.71 -33.10 14.45
C THR A 136 16.94 -31.80 14.60
N VAL A 137 16.38 -31.54 15.76
CA VAL A 137 15.71 -30.26 16.07
C VAL A 137 16.70 -29.09 16.18
N GLN A 138 17.87 -29.33 16.79
CA GLN A 138 18.95 -28.34 16.84
C GLN A 138 19.52 -28.04 15.46
N GLU A 139 19.70 -29.04 14.62
CA GLU A 139 20.14 -28.86 13.24
C GLU A 139 19.11 -28.07 12.42
N LEU A 140 17.84 -28.38 12.54
CA LEU A 140 16.75 -27.64 11.87
C LEU A 140 16.65 -26.18 12.36
N LEU A 141 16.86 -25.94 13.65
CA LEU A 141 16.89 -24.59 14.20
C LEU A 141 18.10 -23.80 13.69
N GLN A 142 19.27 -24.42 13.60
CA GLN A 142 20.46 -23.82 13.01
C GLN A 142 20.28 -23.53 11.51
N GLU A 143 19.75 -24.47 10.75
CA GLU A 143 19.46 -24.29 9.33
C GLU A 143 18.45 -23.15 9.10
N ARG A 144 17.40 -23.07 9.91
CA ARG A 144 16.43 -21.98 9.89
C ARG A 144 17.08 -20.64 10.22
N GLU A 145 17.95 -20.58 11.23
CA GLU A 145 18.65 -19.34 11.60
C GLU A 145 19.60 -18.89 10.49
N ILE A 146 20.35 -19.81 9.88
CA ILE A 146 21.21 -19.53 8.73
C ILE A 146 20.38 -19.03 7.54
N THR A 147 19.26 -19.69 7.25
CA THR A 147 18.36 -19.28 6.18
C THR A 147 17.79 -17.89 6.42
N TYR A 148 17.39 -17.60 7.66
CA TYR A 148 16.86 -16.28 8.03
C TYR A 148 17.93 -15.18 7.92
N ARG A 149 19.16 -15.45 8.36
CA ARG A 149 20.30 -14.52 8.20
C ARG A 149 20.63 -14.28 6.73
N ASN A 150 20.62 -15.33 5.91
CA ASN A 150 20.88 -15.23 4.48
C ASN A 150 19.76 -14.41 3.77
N LEU A 151 18.49 -14.65 4.13
CA LEU A 151 17.35 -13.90 3.63
C LEU A 151 17.44 -12.42 4.01
N LEU A 152 17.76 -12.13 5.26
CA LEU A 152 17.94 -10.76 5.74
C LEU A 152 19.11 -10.06 5.03
N ALA A 153 20.24 -10.75 4.88
CA ALA A 153 21.39 -10.21 4.15
C ALA A 153 21.05 -9.95 2.67
N ALA A 154 20.34 -10.87 2.01
CA ALA A 154 19.89 -10.69 0.63
C ALA A 154 18.90 -9.52 0.51
N TYR A 155 17.97 -9.37 1.47
CA TYR A 155 17.03 -8.26 1.52
C TYR A 155 17.75 -6.91 1.69
N LEU A 156 18.69 -6.81 2.62
CA LEU A 156 19.48 -5.59 2.84
C LEU A 156 20.31 -5.23 1.61
N LYS A 157 20.91 -6.24 0.95
CA LYS A 157 21.67 -6.05 -0.28
C LYS A 157 20.75 -5.56 -1.43
N LEU A 158 19.55 -6.13 -1.54
CA LEU A 158 18.56 -5.69 -2.53
C LEU A 158 18.12 -4.24 -2.27
N GLN A 159 17.89 -3.87 -1.02
CA GLN A 159 17.56 -2.49 -0.64
C GLN A 159 18.70 -1.51 -1.00
N GLU A 160 19.96 -1.90 -0.71
CA GLU A 160 21.11 -1.05 -1.05
C GLU A 160 21.28 -0.90 -2.57
N VAL A 161 21.12 -1.98 -3.34
CA VAL A 161 21.16 -1.93 -4.81
C VAL A 161 20.04 -1.03 -5.35
N ASN A 162 18.81 -1.14 -4.81
CA ASN A 162 17.71 -0.27 -5.20
C ASN A 162 17.98 1.19 -4.83
N ARG A 163 18.57 1.45 -3.67
CA ARG A 163 18.98 2.80 -3.25
C ARG A 163 20.02 3.38 -4.20
N GLN A 164 21.06 2.61 -4.54
CA GLN A 164 22.12 3.03 -5.46
C GLN A 164 21.57 3.27 -6.87
N LYS A 165 20.71 2.38 -7.37
CA LYS A 165 20.00 2.54 -8.64
C LYS A 165 19.24 3.87 -8.66
N THR A 166 18.49 4.17 -7.62
CA THR A 166 17.70 5.40 -7.52
C THR A 166 18.57 6.66 -7.53
N VAL A 167 19.67 6.67 -6.73
CA VAL A 167 20.60 7.81 -6.68
C VAL A 167 21.29 8.02 -8.03
N PHE A 168 21.75 6.93 -8.65
CA PHE A 168 22.38 6.98 -9.99
C PHE A 168 21.40 7.55 -11.03
N LEU A 169 20.17 7.05 -11.07
CA LEU A 169 19.15 7.50 -12.02
C LEU A 169 18.80 8.99 -11.80
N ALA A 170 18.70 9.43 -10.55
CA ALA A 170 18.43 10.83 -10.23
C ALA A 170 19.58 11.75 -10.67
N SER A 171 20.84 11.34 -10.43
CA SER A 171 22.01 12.11 -10.85
C SER A 171 22.13 12.16 -12.38
N ALA A 172 22.04 11.00 -13.05
CA ALA A 172 22.13 10.92 -14.51
C ALA A 172 21.08 11.78 -15.21
N ALA A 173 19.85 11.76 -14.72
CA ALA A 173 18.80 12.56 -15.33
C ALA A 173 18.95 14.07 -15.05
N HIS A 174 19.49 14.45 -13.89
CA HIS A 174 19.85 15.86 -13.64
C HIS A 174 20.95 16.33 -14.62
N GLU A 175 21.97 15.50 -14.81
CA GLU A 175 23.08 15.77 -15.75
C GLU A 175 22.62 15.80 -17.21
N LEU A 176 21.58 15.04 -17.57
CA LEU A 176 20.97 15.10 -18.91
C LEU A 176 20.08 16.35 -19.10
N LYS A 177 19.37 16.78 -18.06
CA LYS A 177 18.47 17.93 -18.15
C LYS A 177 19.19 19.25 -18.48
N THR A 178 20.38 19.43 -17.93
CA THR A 178 21.17 20.65 -18.12
C THR A 178 21.59 20.86 -19.58
N PRO A 179 22.26 19.91 -20.28
CA PRO A 179 22.62 20.10 -21.69
C PRO A 179 21.40 20.20 -22.60
N LEU A 180 20.32 19.46 -22.29
CA LEU A 180 19.07 19.56 -23.07
C LEU A 180 18.41 20.94 -22.95
N ALA A 181 18.48 21.59 -21.78
CA ALA A 181 18.01 22.96 -21.62
C ALA A 181 18.82 23.96 -22.46
N VAL A 182 20.14 23.77 -22.55
CA VAL A 182 21.01 24.58 -23.41
C VAL A 182 20.69 24.40 -24.90
N ILE A 183 20.53 23.12 -25.33
CA ILE A 183 20.15 22.78 -26.68
C ILE A 183 18.80 23.42 -27.06
N LYS A 184 17.82 23.33 -26.14
CA LYS A 184 16.52 23.98 -26.38
C LYS A 184 16.67 25.49 -26.51
N GLY A 185 17.50 26.13 -25.67
CA GLY A 185 17.78 27.55 -25.77
C GLY A 185 18.36 27.93 -27.13
N TYR A 186 19.24 27.11 -27.73
CA TYR A 186 19.78 27.36 -29.09
C TYR A 186 18.69 27.22 -30.17
N TYR A 187 17.79 26.26 -30.05
CA TYR A 187 16.65 26.18 -30.97
C TYR A 187 15.78 27.44 -30.91
N ASP A 188 15.49 27.92 -29.69
CA ASP A 188 14.69 29.12 -29.52
C ASP A 188 15.37 30.35 -30.12
N LEU A 189 16.68 30.53 -29.92
CA LEU A 189 17.47 31.62 -30.54
C LEU A 189 17.51 31.55 -32.05
N LEU A 190 17.68 30.36 -32.63
CA LEU A 190 17.71 30.17 -34.08
C LEU A 190 16.34 30.44 -34.71
N LEU A 191 15.27 29.86 -34.14
CA LEU A 191 13.90 29.97 -34.64
C LEU A 191 13.30 31.38 -34.52
N THR A 192 13.75 32.16 -33.51
CA THR A 192 13.35 33.58 -33.38
C THR A 192 14.05 34.49 -34.38
N GLY A 193 15.01 33.96 -35.15
CA GLY A 193 15.77 34.75 -36.12
C GLY A 193 16.80 35.68 -35.51
N SER A 194 17.07 35.59 -34.21
CA SER A 194 18.04 36.46 -33.49
C SER A 194 19.48 36.30 -33.98
N LEU A 195 19.80 35.17 -34.65
CA LEU A 195 21.13 34.85 -35.18
C LEU A 195 21.18 34.93 -36.70
N GLY A 196 20.10 35.37 -37.35
CA GLY A 196 20.00 35.52 -38.80
C GLY A 196 18.73 34.92 -39.37
N LYS A 197 18.45 35.18 -40.67
CA LYS A 197 17.27 34.63 -41.33
C LYS A 197 17.51 33.18 -41.74
N LEU A 198 16.58 32.33 -41.41
CA LEU A 198 16.56 30.92 -41.82
C LEU A 198 15.79 30.80 -43.17
N THR A 199 16.20 29.83 -43.98
CA THR A 199 15.38 29.35 -45.09
C THR A 199 14.24 28.48 -44.55
N GLU A 200 13.13 28.35 -45.30
CA GLU A 200 12.00 27.51 -44.88
C GLU A 200 12.43 26.08 -44.54
N LYS A 201 13.28 25.47 -45.38
CA LYS A 201 13.81 24.11 -45.13
C LYS A 201 14.63 24.02 -43.83
N GLN A 202 15.41 25.06 -43.51
CA GLN A 202 16.17 25.10 -42.24
C GLN A 202 15.24 25.24 -41.05
N LYS A 203 14.18 26.04 -41.20
CA LYS A 203 13.17 26.23 -40.15
C LYS A 203 12.43 24.91 -39.87
N ASP A 204 11.96 24.22 -40.90
CA ASP A 204 11.27 22.92 -40.76
C ASP A 204 12.15 21.88 -40.02
N ILE A 205 13.44 21.77 -40.42
CA ILE A 205 14.38 20.84 -39.77
C ILE A 205 14.63 21.23 -38.31
N LEU A 206 14.75 22.52 -37.98
CA LEU A 206 14.98 23.01 -36.62
C LEU A 206 13.74 22.81 -35.76
N GLU A 207 12.54 22.99 -36.31
CA GLU A 207 11.28 22.73 -35.58
C GLU A 207 11.13 21.23 -35.25
N GLU A 208 11.40 20.33 -36.23
CA GLU A 208 11.39 18.87 -35.98
C GLU A 208 12.44 18.46 -34.95
N SER A 209 13.65 19.02 -35.02
CA SER A 209 14.73 18.76 -34.06
C SER A 209 14.37 19.27 -32.66
N LYS A 210 13.77 20.47 -32.56
CA LYS A 210 13.27 21.03 -31.30
C LYS A 210 12.22 20.13 -30.69
N GLU A 211 11.26 19.66 -31.48
CA GLU A 211 10.23 18.73 -31.00
C GLU A 211 10.82 17.42 -30.44
N SER A 212 11.84 16.88 -31.12
CA SER A 212 12.58 15.70 -30.69
C SER A 212 13.34 15.95 -29.37
N CYS A 213 13.99 17.12 -29.24
CA CYS A 213 14.66 17.52 -28.01
C CYS A 213 13.64 17.68 -26.84
N GLU A 214 12.51 18.31 -27.06
CA GLU A 214 11.44 18.44 -26.07
C GLU A 214 10.86 17.09 -25.66
N ARG A 215 10.75 16.15 -26.58
CA ARG A 215 10.38 14.76 -26.30
C ARG A 215 11.39 14.11 -25.38
N LEU A 216 12.68 14.28 -25.63
CA LEU A 216 13.75 13.74 -24.78
C LEU A 216 13.73 14.35 -23.37
N VAL A 217 13.55 15.67 -23.24
CA VAL A 217 13.39 16.36 -21.94
C VAL A 217 12.21 15.77 -21.16
N ARG A 218 11.07 15.50 -21.81
CA ARG A 218 9.92 14.87 -21.18
C ARG A 218 10.23 13.45 -20.71
N LEU A 219 10.91 12.64 -21.51
CA LEU A 219 11.31 11.28 -21.17
C LEU A 219 12.24 11.25 -19.94
N VAL A 220 13.27 12.10 -19.92
CA VAL A 220 14.19 12.22 -18.79
C VAL A 220 13.44 12.65 -17.53
N SER A 221 12.53 13.61 -17.63
CA SER A 221 11.73 14.09 -16.50
C SER A 221 10.76 13.01 -15.96
N MET A 222 10.15 12.22 -16.84
CA MET A 222 9.32 11.08 -16.45
C MET A 222 10.12 10.02 -15.71
N PHE A 223 11.33 9.72 -16.18
CA PHE A 223 12.22 8.75 -15.57
C PHE A 223 12.70 9.19 -14.17
N LEU A 224 13.00 10.49 -13.99
CA LEU A 224 13.30 11.08 -12.69
C LEU A 224 12.15 10.93 -11.70
N ASN A 225 10.96 11.30 -12.14
CA ASN A 225 9.77 11.20 -11.30
C ASN A 225 9.48 9.75 -10.92
N TYR A 226 9.65 8.82 -11.85
CA TYR A 226 9.52 7.39 -11.58
C TYR A 226 10.52 6.91 -10.51
N SER A 227 11.80 7.29 -10.64
CA SER A 227 12.85 6.92 -9.70
C SER A 227 12.61 7.47 -8.29
N ALA A 228 12.12 8.72 -8.19
CA ALA A 228 11.76 9.33 -6.90
C ALA A 228 10.56 8.63 -6.24
N LEU A 229 9.58 8.19 -7.04
CA LEU A 229 8.41 7.43 -6.58
C LEU A 229 8.80 6.02 -6.10
N GLU A 230 9.67 5.33 -6.84
CA GLU A 230 10.14 3.98 -6.49
C GLU A 230 10.92 3.97 -5.17
N SER A 231 11.68 5.02 -4.89
CA SER A 231 12.46 5.14 -3.65
C SER A 231 11.66 5.46 -2.39
N GLY A 232 10.35 5.64 -2.49
CA GLY A 232 9.50 6.05 -1.37
C GLY A 232 9.80 7.45 -0.82
N LYS A 233 10.63 8.24 -1.50
CA LYS A 233 11.04 9.60 -1.08
C LYS A 233 10.07 10.69 -1.55
N LEU A 234 8.94 10.30 -2.15
CA LEU A 234 7.94 11.28 -2.57
C LEU A 234 7.30 11.91 -1.32
N VAL A 235 7.63 13.16 -1.08
CA VAL A 235 6.92 14.00 -0.11
C VAL A 235 5.95 14.89 -0.88
N LEU A 236 4.64 14.68 -0.64
CA LEU A 236 3.61 15.53 -1.23
C LEU A 236 3.59 16.90 -0.55
N GLN A 237 3.47 17.95 -1.33
CA GLN A 237 3.23 19.31 -0.84
C GLN A 237 1.71 19.57 -0.80
N LEU A 238 1.05 19.03 0.22
CA LEU A 238 -0.39 19.21 0.39
C LEU A 238 -0.69 20.64 0.85
N ARG A 239 -1.27 21.44 -0.05
CA ARG A 239 -1.75 22.80 0.22
C ARG A 239 -3.21 22.92 -0.18
N GLU A 240 -3.91 23.86 0.42
CA GLU A 240 -5.27 24.18 0.03
C GLU A 240 -5.26 24.81 -1.37
N ASN A 241 -5.91 24.18 -2.33
CA ASN A 241 -5.91 24.52 -3.74
C ASN A 241 -7.32 24.39 -4.34
N ASP A 242 -7.61 25.15 -5.39
CA ASP A 242 -8.78 24.90 -6.24
C ASP A 242 -8.41 23.88 -7.33
N LEU A 243 -9.16 22.79 -7.36
CA LEU A 243 -8.93 21.74 -8.36
C LEU A 243 -9.37 22.16 -9.75
N ARG A 244 -10.37 23.01 -9.87
CA ARG A 244 -10.87 23.52 -11.17
C ARG A 244 -9.77 24.35 -11.85
N ASP A 245 -9.16 25.28 -11.12
CA ASP A 245 -8.05 26.10 -11.63
C ASP A 245 -6.91 25.20 -12.11
N CYS A 246 -6.58 24.16 -11.35
CA CYS A 246 -5.56 23.18 -11.69
C CYS A 246 -5.85 22.45 -13.00
N LEU A 247 -7.11 22.05 -13.21
CA LEU A 247 -7.55 21.31 -14.40
C LEU A 247 -7.72 22.23 -15.63
N GLU A 248 -8.22 23.45 -15.43
CA GLU A 248 -8.36 24.44 -16.50
C GLU A 248 -7.00 24.88 -17.05
N GLU A 249 -6.01 25.12 -16.15
CA GLU A 249 -4.66 25.48 -16.57
C GLU A 249 -4.05 24.40 -17.46
N ILE A 250 -4.16 23.11 -17.08
CA ILE A 250 -3.60 22.02 -17.87
C ILE A 250 -4.36 21.82 -19.19
N ALA A 251 -5.69 21.93 -19.19
CA ALA A 251 -6.49 21.84 -20.40
C ALA A 251 -6.16 22.95 -21.40
N SER A 252 -5.98 24.19 -20.92
CA SER A 252 -5.55 25.31 -21.74
C SER A 252 -4.20 25.07 -22.41
N ARG A 253 -3.21 24.56 -21.68
CA ARG A 253 -1.87 24.21 -22.23
C ARG A 253 -1.94 23.13 -23.32
N TRP A 254 -2.91 22.24 -23.26
CA TRP A 254 -3.08 21.16 -24.22
C TRP A 254 -3.93 21.57 -25.44
N SER A 255 -4.67 22.66 -25.40
CA SER A 255 -5.64 23.06 -26.41
C SER A 255 -5.03 23.15 -27.81
N GLU A 256 -3.85 23.75 -27.94
CA GLU A 256 -3.12 23.88 -29.21
C GLU A 256 -2.68 22.51 -29.77
N GLY A 257 -2.18 21.61 -28.91
CA GLY A 257 -1.77 20.24 -29.32
C GLY A 257 -2.95 19.42 -29.84
N TYR A 258 -4.10 19.53 -29.17
CA TYR A 258 -5.35 18.89 -29.61
C TYR A 258 -5.85 19.48 -30.94
N GLN A 259 -5.82 20.79 -31.07
CA GLN A 259 -6.20 21.49 -32.30
C GLN A 259 -5.31 21.07 -33.51
N ARG A 260 -3.98 20.99 -33.33
CA ARG A 260 -3.05 20.53 -34.37
C ARG A 260 -3.36 19.10 -34.82
N LYS A 261 -3.77 18.21 -33.94
CA LYS A 261 -4.17 16.84 -34.28
C LYS A 261 -5.59 16.74 -34.83
N GLY A 262 -6.38 17.81 -34.80
CA GLY A 262 -7.80 17.80 -35.21
C GLY A 262 -8.69 17.03 -34.25
N VAL A 263 -8.35 17.00 -32.94
CA VAL A 263 -9.14 16.37 -31.87
C VAL A 263 -9.78 17.45 -31.01
N LYS A 264 -11.05 17.33 -30.68
CA LYS A 264 -11.77 18.29 -29.84
C LYS A 264 -11.49 18.00 -28.37
N LEU A 265 -11.00 18.99 -27.60
CA LEU A 265 -10.88 18.92 -26.15
C LEU A 265 -12.02 19.70 -25.51
N GLU A 266 -12.78 19.04 -24.60
CA GLU A 266 -13.87 19.64 -23.83
C GLU A 266 -13.58 19.54 -22.34
N SER A 267 -13.92 20.59 -21.57
CA SER A 267 -13.83 20.60 -20.11
C SER A 267 -15.21 20.74 -19.49
N GLN A 268 -15.55 19.85 -18.56
CA GLN A 268 -16.82 19.81 -17.81
C GLN A 268 -16.49 19.72 -16.31
N LEU A 269 -16.25 20.86 -15.70
CA LEU A 269 -15.83 20.96 -14.30
C LEU A 269 -17.00 21.47 -13.46
N ASP A 270 -17.41 20.66 -12.46
CA ASP A 270 -18.53 21.02 -11.59
C ASP A 270 -18.16 22.21 -10.69
N PRO A 271 -18.93 23.32 -10.73
CA PRO A 271 -18.65 24.51 -9.93
C PRO A 271 -18.82 24.30 -8.41
N SER A 272 -19.45 23.22 -7.98
CA SER A 272 -19.67 22.89 -6.58
C SER A 272 -18.45 22.23 -5.89
N ILE A 273 -17.36 21.96 -6.62
CA ILE A 273 -16.13 21.40 -6.05
C ILE A 273 -15.51 22.43 -5.11
N PRO A 274 -15.37 22.13 -3.80
CA PRO A 274 -14.74 23.05 -2.86
C PRO A 274 -13.20 23.04 -3.03
N THR A 275 -12.54 24.02 -2.45
CA THR A 275 -11.08 23.95 -2.22
C THR A 275 -10.78 22.88 -1.19
N PHE A 276 -9.65 22.15 -1.36
CA PHE A 276 -9.18 21.14 -0.44
C PHE A 276 -7.66 20.93 -0.57
N LYS A 277 -7.08 20.15 0.34
CA LYS A 277 -5.64 19.94 0.35
C LYS A 277 -5.21 18.88 -0.64
N PHE A 278 -4.38 19.24 -1.61
CA PHE A 278 -3.70 18.33 -2.53
C PHE A 278 -2.40 18.97 -3.05
N ASP A 279 -1.53 18.13 -3.65
CA ASP A 279 -0.33 18.62 -4.32
C ASP A 279 -0.67 19.04 -5.76
N TYR A 280 -0.73 20.34 -5.99
CA TYR A 280 -1.12 20.94 -7.26
C TYR A 280 -0.30 20.42 -8.44
N GLN A 281 1.03 20.40 -8.28
CA GLN A 281 1.93 19.98 -9.36
C GLN A 281 1.81 18.50 -9.68
N LYS A 282 1.58 17.66 -8.66
CA LYS A 282 1.43 16.22 -8.86
C LYS A 282 0.09 15.87 -9.49
N VAL A 283 -0.98 16.57 -9.14
CA VAL A 283 -2.29 16.41 -9.79
C VAL A 283 -2.24 16.91 -11.22
N GLN A 284 -1.57 18.04 -11.51
CA GLN A 284 -1.31 18.47 -12.90
C GLN A 284 -0.55 17.37 -13.67
N GLN A 285 0.46 16.75 -13.08
CA GLN A 285 1.23 15.68 -13.73
C GLN A 285 0.37 14.45 -14.02
N VAL A 286 -0.53 14.05 -13.12
CA VAL A 286 -1.49 12.96 -13.37
C VAL A 286 -2.39 13.31 -14.56
N THR A 287 -3.01 14.49 -14.54
CA THR A 287 -3.92 14.94 -15.59
C THR A 287 -3.21 15.07 -16.94
N PHE A 288 -1.96 15.58 -16.93
CA PHE A 288 -1.09 15.62 -18.10
C PHE A 288 -0.92 14.23 -18.71
N ASN A 289 -0.57 13.23 -17.91
CA ASN A 289 -0.35 11.86 -18.40
C ASN A 289 -1.62 11.26 -19.01
N LEU A 290 -2.79 11.55 -18.42
CA LEU A 290 -4.06 11.08 -18.96
C LEU A 290 -4.44 11.79 -20.26
N LEU A 291 -4.27 13.11 -20.34
CA LEU A 291 -4.54 13.89 -21.56
C LEU A 291 -3.56 13.52 -22.69
N ASP A 292 -2.26 13.34 -22.41
CA ASP A 292 -1.27 12.88 -23.37
C ASP A 292 -1.64 11.50 -23.96
N ASN A 293 -2.09 10.60 -23.07
CA ASN A 293 -2.55 9.27 -23.47
C ASN A 293 -3.81 9.37 -24.35
N ALA A 294 -4.80 10.14 -23.95
CA ALA A 294 -6.02 10.37 -24.71
C ALA A 294 -5.72 10.96 -26.10
N LEU A 295 -4.85 11.98 -26.16
CA LEU A 295 -4.46 12.58 -27.43
C LEU A 295 -3.77 11.56 -28.36
N LYS A 296 -2.89 10.70 -27.83
CA LYS A 296 -2.16 9.70 -28.63
C LYS A 296 -3.11 8.70 -29.30
N HIS A 297 -4.12 8.24 -28.56
CA HIS A 297 -4.99 7.16 -28.98
C HIS A 297 -6.31 7.61 -29.63
N THR A 298 -6.62 8.91 -29.64
CA THR A 298 -7.80 9.45 -30.32
C THR A 298 -7.43 9.84 -31.78
N PRO A 299 -8.11 9.32 -32.78
CA PRO A 299 -7.92 9.73 -34.19
C PRO A 299 -8.39 11.17 -34.41
N ALA A 300 -7.93 11.78 -35.51
CA ALA A 300 -8.43 13.08 -35.96
C ALA A 300 -9.95 13.04 -36.17
N GLY A 301 -10.63 14.13 -35.77
CA GLY A 301 -12.10 14.21 -35.73
C GLY A 301 -12.72 13.66 -34.44
N GLY A 302 -11.95 13.01 -33.57
CA GLY A 302 -12.41 12.51 -32.28
C GLY A 302 -12.57 13.60 -31.21
N THR A 303 -13.07 13.20 -30.04
CA THR A 303 -13.31 14.08 -28.91
C THR A 303 -12.69 13.50 -27.64
N VAL A 304 -12.09 14.37 -26.84
CA VAL A 304 -11.61 14.07 -25.49
C VAL A 304 -12.32 15.01 -24.50
N THR A 305 -12.88 14.44 -23.43
CA THR A 305 -13.60 15.20 -22.43
C THR A 305 -12.93 15.05 -21.07
N LEU A 306 -12.48 16.16 -20.48
CA LEU A 306 -11.99 16.26 -19.11
C LEU A 306 -13.16 16.61 -18.18
N ARG A 307 -13.46 15.77 -17.21
CA ARG A 307 -14.56 15.99 -16.24
C ARG A 307 -14.05 15.99 -14.82
N ALA A 308 -14.67 16.81 -13.97
CA ALA A 308 -14.49 16.73 -12.53
C ALA A 308 -15.83 16.95 -11.84
N LYS A 309 -16.14 16.10 -10.86
CA LYS A 309 -17.41 16.17 -10.09
C LYS A 309 -17.19 15.74 -8.65
N PRO A 310 -17.94 16.28 -7.69
CA PRO A 310 -17.95 15.76 -6.33
C PRO A 310 -18.40 14.29 -6.32
N HIS A 311 -17.73 13.47 -5.53
CA HIS A 311 -18.02 12.04 -5.44
C HIS A 311 -18.07 11.59 -3.98
N PHE A 312 -18.97 10.66 -3.64
CA PHE A 312 -18.97 9.98 -2.37
C PHE A 312 -18.23 8.65 -2.51
N TRP A 313 -17.06 8.54 -1.87
CA TRP A 313 -16.27 7.33 -1.87
C TRP A 313 -16.35 6.62 -0.52
N GLU A 314 -17.02 5.47 -0.50
CA GLU A 314 -17.05 4.60 0.67
C GLU A 314 -15.74 3.86 0.78
N ARG A 315 -14.81 4.40 1.59
CA ARG A 315 -13.65 3.62 2.00
C ARG A 315 -14.16 2.53 2.94
N ARG A 316 -14.09 1.27 2.55
CA ARG A 316 -14.34 0.14 3.45
C ARG A 316 -13.25 0.12 4.52
N VAL A 317 -13.45 0.88 5.57
CA VAL A 317 -12.84 0.64 6.88
C VAL A 317 -13.63 -0.52 7.47
N ALA A 318 -12.93 -1.57 7.92
CA ALA A 318 -13.50 -2.81 8.42
C ALA A 318 -14.78 -2.59 9.26
N GLN A 319 -15.82 -3.28 8.86
CA GLN A 319 -17.01 -3.71 9.58
C GLN A 319 -17.26 -3.10 10.99
N VAL A 320 -17.84 -1.92 11.03
CA VAL A 320 -18.84 -1.62 12.02
C VAL A 320 -20.14 -1.50 11.23
N ALA A 321 -21.02 -2.48 11.35
CA ALA A 321 -22.35 -2.42 10.79
C ALA A 321 -23.04 -1.16 11.34
N PRO A 322 -23.48 -0.22 10.49
CA PRO A 322 -24.19 0.94 10.97
C PRO A 322 -25.50 0.46 11.59
N SER A 323 -25.78 0.85 12.85
CA SER A 323 -27.07 0.65 13.49
C SER A 323 -28.15 1.15 12.54
N GLU A 324 -29.26 0.40 12.44
CA GLU A 324 -30.37 0.68 11.52
C GLU A 324 -30.99 2.09 11.66
N GLU A 325 -30.83 2.73 12.83
CA GLU A 325 -31.31 4.09 13.08
C GLU A 325 -30.58 5.20 12.31
N ARG A 326 -29.36 4.98 11.80
CA ARG A 326 -28.60 5.99 11.02
C ARG A 326 -28.92 5.99 9.54
N ARG A 327 -29.71 5.04 9.03
CA ARG A 327 -30.11 4.94 7.62
C ARG A 327 -31.24 5.90 7.20
N ARG A 328 -31.84 6.66 8.13
CA ARG A 328 -32.91 7.61 7.79
C ARG A 328 -32.33 8.98 7.43
N PHE A 329 -32.33 9.30 6.13
CA PHE A 329 -32.30 10.63 5.55
C PHE A 329 -31.04 11.51 5.74
N ARG A 330 -29.87 11.08 5.29
CA ARG A 330 -28.89 12.02 4.72
C ARG A 330 -28.26 11.38 3.50
N LEU A 331 -28.45 12.01 2.34
CA LEU A 331 -27.60 11.74 1.17
C LEU A 331 -26.14 11.87 1.64
N PRO A 332 -25.28 10.87 1.40
CA PRO A 332 -23.90 10.94 1.85
C PRO A 332 -23.25 12.19 1.22
N ARG A 333 -22.66 13.05 2.05
CA ARG A 333 -21.94 14.23 1.55
C ARG A 333 -20.72 13.77 0.78
N PRO A 334 -20.41 14.40 -0.37
CA PRO A 334 -19.19 14.12 -1.09
C PRO A 334 -17.97 14.24 -0.17
N ASN A 335 -17.08 13.25 -0.19
CA ASN A 335 -15.85 13.22 0.58
C ASN A 335 -14.61 13.10 -0.33
N SER A 336 -14.82 13.11 -1.62
CA SER A 336 -13.81 13.01 -2.68
C SER A 336 -14.26 13.74 -3.93
N VAL A 337 -13.31 13.98 -4.84
CA VAL A 337 -13.59 14.45 -6.20
C VAL A 337 -13.16 13.37 -7.17
N GLU A 338 -14.04 13.03 -8.09
CA GLU A 338 -13.75 12.20 -9.25
C GLU A 338 -13.31 13.09 -10.40
N VAL A 339 -12.13 12.83 -10.94
CA VAL A 339 -11.64 13.44 -12.18
C VAL A 339 -11.52 12.34 -13.23
N SER A 340 -12.05 12.59 -14.43
CA SER A 340 -11.99 11.63 -15.53
C SER A 340 -11.61 12.28 -16.86
N VAL A 341 -10.87 11.53 -17.68
CA VAL A 341 -10.52 11.86 -19.06
C VAL A 341 -11.13 10.77 -19.93
N ALA A 342 -12.15 11.12 -20.68
CA ALA A 342 -12.84 10.22 -21.61
C ALA A 342 -12.38 10.53 -23.05
N ASP A 343 -11.95 9.53 -23.79
CA ASP A 343 -11.55 9.62 -25.17
C ASP A 343 -12.46 8.78 -26.09
N SER A 344 -12.58 9.20 -27.35
CA SER A 344 -13.29 8.47 -28.40
C SER A 344 -12.34 7.65 -29.30
N GLY A 345 -11.26 7.12 -28.71
CA GLY A 345 -10.25 6.36 -29.41
C GLY A 345 -10.60 4.88 -29.62
N ASN A 346 -9.56 4.07 -29.86
CA ASN A 346 -9.73 2.65 -30.18
C ASN A 346 -10.16 1.78 -28.98
N GLY A 347 -10.17 2.34 -27.75
CA GLY A 347 -10.44 1.57 -26.55
C GLY A 347 -9.36 0.56 -26.20
N ILE A 348 -9.56 -0.15 -25.11
CA ILE A 348 -8.64 -1.11 -24.51
C ILE A 348 -9.41 -2.39 -24.20
N ALA A 349 -8.86 -3.53 -24.56
CA ALA A 349 -9.44 -4.82 -24.24
C ALA A 349 -9.44 -5.08 -22.71
N PRO A 350 -10.49 -5.69 -22.15
CA PRO A 350 -10.66 -5.88 -20.71
C PRO A 350 -9.48 -6.58 -20.03
N GLU A 351 -8.81 -7.50 -20.73
CA GLU A 351 -7.64 -8.24 -20.25
C GLU A 351 -6.45 -7.33 -19.89
N HIS A 352 -6.36 -6.14 -20.50
CA HIS A 352 -5.27 -5.19 -20.27
C HIS A 352 -5.59 -4.11 -19.22
N HIS A 353 -6.83 -4.02 -18.72
CA HIS A 353 -7.24 -2.94 -17.80
C HIS A 353 -6.42 -2.84 -16.52
N GLN A 354 -5.88 -3.94 -16.02
CA GLN A 354 -5.00 -3.94 -14.85
C GLN A 354 -3.54 -3.69 -15.23
N GLU A 355 -3.10 -4.30 -16.32
CA GLU A 355 -1.71 -4.28 -16.77
C GLU A 355 -1.25 -2.91 -17.27
N ILE A 356 -2.15 -2.10 -17.86
CA ILE A 356 -1.79 -0.76 -18.39
C ILE A 356 -1.27 0.22 -17.34
N PHE A 357 -1.49 -0.06 -16.07
CA PHE A 357 -0.95 0.71 -14.95
C PHE A 357 0.37 0.14 -14.40
N GLU A 358 0.87 -0.96 -14.96
CA GLU A 358 2.17 -1.53 -14.59
C GLU A 358 3.32 -0.80 -15.32
N ASP A 359 4.50 -0.91 -14.72
CA ASP A 359 5.70 -0.22 -15.24
C ASP A 359 6.11 -0.77 -16.61
N PHE A 360 6.41 0.14 -17.56
CA PHE A 360 6.86 -0.18 -18.90
C PHE A 360 5.84 -0.94 -19.77
N MET A 361 4.59 -1.06 -19.32
CA MET A 361 3.54 -1.75 -20.04
C MET A 361 3.03 -0.92 -21.22
N ARG A 362 2.88 -1.56 -22.38
CA ARG A 362 2.36 -0.99 -23.63
C ARG A 362 1.52 -2.03 -24.35
N VAL A 363 0.24 -1.74 -24.56
CA VAL A 363 -0.68 -2.59 -25.34
C VAL A 363 -0.34 -2.50 -26.83
N ASP A 364 -0.08 -1.29 -27.33
CA ASP A 364 0.35 -1.07 -28.72
C ASP A 364 1.83 -0.69 -28.77
N LYS A 365 2.65 -1.56 -29.37
CA LYS A 365 4.10 -1.36 -29.52
C LYS A 365 4.46 -0.26 -30.53
N ASN A 366 3.55 0.12 -31.41
CA ASN A 366 3.77 1.14 -32.43
C ASN A 366 3.53 2.56 -31.90
N THR A 367 2.84 2.73 -30.80
CA THR A 367 2.59 4.06 -30.20
C THR A 367 3.83 4.56 -29.48
N SER A 368 4.20 5.84 -29.64
CA SER A 368 5.38 6.42 -28.99
C SER A 368 5.18 6.57 -27.47
N GLY A 369 6.15 6.10 -26.66
CA GLY A 369 6.16 6.26 -25.21
C GLY A 369 6.87 5.11 -24.48
N MET A 370 7.32 5.36 -23.24
CA MET A 370 8.01 4.35 -22.41
C MET A 370 7.07 3.45 -21.59
N GLY A 371 5.75 3.65 -21.61
CA GLY A 371 4.84 2.89 -20.76
C GLY A 371 4.90 3.28 -19.27
N LEU A 372 5.44 4.47 -18.94
CA LEU A 372 5.56 4.92 -17.55
C LEU A 372 4.49 5.93 -17.12
N GLY A 373 3.78 6.56 -18.06
CA GLY A 373 2.83 7.65 -17.76
C GLY A 373 1.70 7.22 -16.83
N LEU A 374 1.05 6.10 -17.12
CA LEU A 374 -0.05 5.57 -16.31
C LEU A 374 0.44 4.99 -14.97
N ALA A 375 1.59 4.35 -14.94
CA ALA A 375 2.22 3.86 -13.72
C ALA A 375 2.57 5.00 -12.75
N ILE A 376 3.13 6.09 -13.27
CA ILE A 376 3.38 7.33 -12.49
C ILE A 376 2.07 7.91 -11.99
N ALA A 377 1.04 8.01 -12.83
CA ALA A 377 -0.29 8.50 -12.42
C ALA A 377 -0.87 7.66 -11.28
N LYS A 378 -0.81 6.33 -11.37
CA LYS A 378 -1.25 5.40 -10.32
C LYS A 378 -0.54 5.67 -8.99
N ARG A 379 0.79 5.77 -9.00
CA ARG A 379 1.58 6.00 -7.78
C ARG A 379 1.32 7.38 -7.17
N LEU A 380 1.17 8.43 -7.98
CA LEU A 380 0.86 9.77 -7.50
C LEU A 380 -0.53 9.84 -6.85
N ILE A 381 -1.52 9.19 -7.46
CA ILE A 381 -2.87 9.11 -6.88
C ILE A 381 -2.89 8.27 -5.62
N GLN A 382 -2.16 7.15 -5.56
CA GLN A 382 -2.01 6.35 -4.35
C GLN A 382 -1.33 7.13 -3.23
N ALA A 383 -0.30 7.95 -3.54
CA ALA A 383 0.33 8.83 -2.57
C ALA A 383 -0.66 9.87 -2.00
N HIS A 384 -1.64 10.34 -2.79
CA HIS A 384 -2.77 11.15 -2.32
C HIS A 384 -3.86 10.32 -1.64
N ARG A 385 -3.62 9.03 -1.34
CA ARG A 385 -4.61 8.10 -0.78
C ARG A 385 -5.86 7.94 -1.66
N GLY A 386 -5.73 8.23 -2.95
CA GLY A 386 -6.78 8.12 -3.96
C GLY A 386 -6.82 6.76 -4.64
N LYS A 387 -7.68 6.65 -5.64
CA LYS A 387 -7.84 5.47 -6.51
C LYS A 387 -7.83 5.92 -7.97
N ILE A 388 -7.21 5.15 -8.87
CA ILE A 388 -7.25 5.34 -10.31
C ILE A 388 -7.70 4.06 -10.98
N TRP A 389 -8.47 4.17 -12.07
CA TRP A 389 -8.96 3.04 -12.85
C TRP A 389 -9.23 3.45 -14.29
N VAL A 390 -9.57 2.48 -15.13
CA VAL A 390 -10.01 2.66 -16.51
C VAL A 390 -11.33 1.94 -16.71
N GLU A 391 -12.20 2.53 -17.49
CA GLU A 391 -13.41 1.94 -18.07
C GLU A 391 -13.28 2.05 -19.58
N SER A 392 -13.22 0.93 -20.30
CA SER A 392 -12.96 0.94 -21.72
C SER A 392 -13.55 -0.29 -22.40
N GLU A 393 -14.02 -0.09 -23.62
CA GLU A 393 -14.42 -1.16 -24.54
C GLU A 393 -13.68 -0.98 -25.86
N SER A 394 -13.20 -2.07 -26.46
CA SER A 394 -12.54 -2.03 -27.76
C SER A 394 -13.42 -1.32 -28.81
N GLN A 395 -12.85 -0.39 -29.55
CA GLN A 395 -13.49 0.43 -30.59
C GLN A 395 -14.53 1.45 -30.08
N ARG A 396 -14.63 1.67 -28.77
CA ARG A 396 -15.57 2.65 -28.19
C ARG A 396 -14.93 3.75 -27.35
N GLY A 397 -13.60 3.72 -27.29
CA GLY A 397 -12.84 4.67 -26.51
C GLY A 397 -12.58 4.22 -25.08
N SER A 398 -11.94 5.09 -24.30
CA SER A 398 -11.58 4.81 -22.92
C SER A 398 -11.91 5.98 -22.02
N THR A 399 -12.23 5.67 -20.78
CA THR A 399 -12.38 6.65 -19.69
C THR A 399 -11.41 6.30 -18.57
N PHE A 400 -10.36 7.10 -18.44
CA PHE A 400 -9.47 7.02 -17.29
C PHE A 400 -9.99 7.93 -16.19
N ALA A 401 -10.17 7.39 -15.00
CA ALA A 401 -10.71 8.14 -13.88
C ALA A 401 -9.86 7.97 -12.62
N PHE A 402 -9.81 9.02 -11.79
CA PHE A 402 -9.20 8.94 -10.48
C PHE A 402 -10.02 9.69 -9.42
N LEU A 403 -9.88 9.25 -8.16
CA LEU A 403 -10.47 9.87 -6.99
C LEU A 403 -9.40 10.56 -6.16
N LEU A 404 -9.67 11.82 -5.79
CA LEU A 404 -8.91 12.56 -4.80
C LEU A 404 -9.76 12.73 -3.54
N PRO A 405 -9.34 12.20 -2.38
CA PRO A 405 -10.02 12.46 -1.12
C PRO A 405 -9.92 13.94 -0.76
N MET A 406 -11.03 14.54 -0.31
CA MET A 406 -11.03 15.91 0.20
C MET A 406 -10.40 15.98 1.60
N ASP A 407 -10.53 14.91 2.39
CA ASP A 407 -9.88 14.76 3.68
C ASP A 407 -8.67 13.82 3.51
N GLN A 408 -7.49 14.36 3.72
CA GLN A 408 -6.20 13.66 3.60
C GLN A 408 -5.52 13.48 4.98
N SER A 409 -6.29 13.67 6.06
CA SER A 409 -5.80 13.46 7.44
C SER A 409 -5.54 11.97 7.75
#